data_0f9850792264bcfbadccf34cc8052197
#
_entry.id   0f9850792264bcfbadccf34cc8052197
#
_cell.length_a   1.000
_cell.length_b   1.000
_cell.length_c   1.000
_cell.angle_alpha   90.00
_cell.angle_beta   90.00
_cell.angle_gamma   90.00
#
_symmetry.space_group_name_H-M   'P 1'
#
loop_
_entity.id
_entity.type
_entity.pdbx_description
1 polymer ?
#
loop_
_entity_poly.entity_id
_entity_poly.type
_entity_poly.pdbx_seq_one_letter_code
_entity_poly.pdbx_strand_id
1 'polypeptide(L)'
;MSDGRHWYQIRKSTLESMFTIRRDKLSRMLALPFQKVVRWCLYTGILVCYICSLSPWFTWSISNTYFVIVLPLFLVALALNRKMEHPLLRRTKVHISIAIYIAASFCMSLLGHYSFMGTAAMLLQVPIFYSILRFDREELMRLSDFLCKAMGWMMCISIPFFVYHLAGGSLPHQFAYNEKLQYTFDNFYFFMINDSNERIIPRFHAFFLEPGHVGTACTFLLLTQIGRWKRWYNIVLAFTSLITLSLAAYVLMVMAFFLSAWIRKRAVVGKMLITATFVGVFFIFAMNYNRGVNVVNMLIVERLSIGDDGKIEGDNRVNNEFKKEFDRYIESGEILTGGPKSMDKFEWGNAGYRVFIYSYGIITTLLVILFAFSITKGAHMRPKWGMLIIAAATFWARAIPFHYFFFVPLFMMAQIGWRDDPDYHISTSGNDINETTSNTPCLK
;
A
#
# COMPACT_ATOMS: atom_id res chain seq x y z
N MET A 1 43.28 -61.10 8.34
CA MET A 1 42.15 -60.90 7.39
C MET A 1 41.14 -59.83 7.82
N SER A 2 41.44 -58.89 8.77
CA SER A 2 40.53 -57.84 9.25
C SER A 2 40.68 -56.49 8.53
N ASP A 3 41.78 -56.26 7.84
CA ASP A 3 42.19 -54.92 7.33
C ASP A 3 41.42 -54.48 6.05
N GLY A 4 40.98 -55.44 5.21
CA GLY A 4 40.30 -55.11 3.96
C GLY A 4 38.87 -54.57 4.12
N ARG A 5 38.17 -54.95 5.21
CA ARG A 5 36.79 -54.47 5.48
C ARG A 5 36.76 -53.02 5.99
N HIS A 6 37.77 -52.62 6.72
CA HIS A 6 37.89 -51.27 7.23
C HIS A 6 38.14 -50.26 6.11
N TRP A 7 39.02 -50.56 5.16
CA TRP A 7 39.30 -49.75 3.97
C TRP A 7 38.08 -49.63 3.03
N TYR A 8 37.30 -50.70 2.90
CA TYR A 8 36.09 -50.68 2.08
C TYR A 8 35.00 -49.79 2.67
N GLN A 9 34.83 -49.75 3.99
CA GLN A 9 33.85 -48.89 4.67
C GLN A 9 34.26 -47.42 4.60
N ILE A 10 35.54 -47.06 4.78
CA ILE A 10 36.03 -45.70 4.65
C ILE A 10 35.83 -45.18 3.21
N ARG A 11 36.14 -46.02 2.21
CA ARG A 11 35.97 -45.63 0.80
C ARG A 11 34.50 -45.45 0.42
N LYS A 12 33.60 -46.25 0.96
CA LYS A 12 32.15 -46.15 0.76
C LYS A 12 31.58 -44.89 1.39
N SER A 13 31.96 -44.57 2.63
CA SER A 13 31.51 -43.36 3.31
C SER A 13 32.03 -42.09 2.63
N THR A 14 33.28 -42.10 2.13
CA THR A 14 33.86 -40.97 1.38
C THR A 14 33.15 -40.76 0.03
N LEU A 15 32.83 -41.84 -0.69
CA LEU A 15 32.06 -41.75 -1.93
C LEU A 15 30.62 -41.24 -1.69
N GLU A 16 29.93 -41.74 -0.68
CA GLU A 16 28.60 -41.28 -0.31
C GLU A 16 28.59 -39.79 0.09
N SER A 17 29.59 -39.34 0.86
CA SER A 17 29.74 -37.91 1.21
C SER A 17 30.02 -37.04 -0.02
N MET A 18 30.87 -37.50 -0.95
CA MET A 18 31.14 -36.77 -2.22
C MET A 18 29.90 -36.71 -3.12
N PHE A 19 29.11 -37.79 -3.21
CA PHE A 19 27.85 -37.78 -3.97
C PHE A 19 26.80 -36.85 -3.33
N THR A 20 26.72 -36.84 -2.01
CA THR A 20 25.83 -35.96 -1.26
C THR A 20 26.19 -34.48 -1.48
N ILE A 21 27.48 -34.13 -1.34
CA ILE A 21 27.99 -32.76 -1.58
C ILE A 21 27.75 -32.31 -3.04
N ARG A 22 27.96 -33.22 -4.01
CA ARG A 22 27.72 -32.93 -5.43
C ARG A 22 26.25 -32.77 -5.75
N ARG A 23 25.37 -33.56 -5.14
CA ARG A 23 23.92 -33.44 -5.23
C ARG A 23 23.41 -32.14 -4.64
N ASP A 24 23.91 -31.77 -3.46
CA ASP A 24 23.57 -30.50 -2.81
C ASP A 24 24.04 -29.29 -3.61
N LYS A 25 25.23 -29.36 -4.22
CA LYS A 25 25.75 -28.30 -5.08
C LYS A 25 24.91 -28.15 -6.37
N LEU A 26 24.49 -29.25 -6.97
CA LEU A 26 23.66 -29.27 -8.16
C LEU A 26 22.23 -28.79 -7.85
N SER A 27 21.64 -29.19 -6.74
CA SER A 27 20.33 -28.73 -6.30
C SER A 27 20.33 -27.23 -6.02
N ARG A 28 21.38 -26.69 -5.39
CA ARG A 28 21.54 -25.23 -5.20
C ARG A 28 21.70 -24.49 -6.53
N MET A 29 22.46 -25.03 -7.49
CA MET A 29 22.62 -24.40 -8.81
C MET A 29 21.32 -24.41 -9.61
N LEU A 30 20.47 -25.41 -9.51
CA LEU A 30 19.16 -25.48 -10.15
C LEU A 30 18.08 -24.67 -9.41
N ALA A 31 18.19 -24.50 -8.09
CA ALA A 31 17.27 -23.72 -7.28
C ALA A 31 17.36 -22.20 -7.55
N LEU A 32 18.56 -21.68 -7.87
CA LEU A 32 18.78 -20.25 -8.16
C LEU A 32 17.92 -19.71 -9.32
N PRO A 33 17.80 -20.36 -10.49
CA PRO A 33 16.96 -19.87 -11.56
C PRO A 33 15.47 -19.88 -11.18
N PHE A 34 14.99 -20.90 -10.46
CA PHE A 34 13.60 -20.94 -9.99
C PHE A 34 13.28 -19.81 -9.01
N GLN A 35 14.17 -19.51 -8.06
CA GLN A 35 13.97 -18.37 -7.15
C GLN A 35 13.87 -17.05 -7.90
N LYS A 36 14.70 -16.82 -8.92
CA LYS A 36 14.63 -15.62 -9.74
C LYS A 36 13.31 -15.52 -10.48
N VAL A 37 12.83 -16.63 -11.08
CA VAL A 37 11.55 -16.67 -11.79
C VAL A 37 10.39 -16.39 -10.83
N VAL A 38 10.33 -17.07 -9.68
CA VAL A 38 9.28 -16.83 -8.68
C VAL A 38 9.27 -15.40 -8.20
N ARG A 39 10.45 -14.83 -7.89
CA ARG A 39 10.58 -13.44 -7.48
C ARG A 39 10.12 -12.50 -8.59
N TRP A 40 10.53 -12.74 -9.83
CA TRP A 40 10.11 -11.93 -10.97
C TRP A 40 8.59 -11.95 -11.16
N CYS A 41 7.95 -13.13 -11.16
CA CYS A 41 6.50 -13.26 -11.25
C CYS A 41 5.78 -12.48 -10.15
N LEU A 42 6.20 -12.66 -8.89
CA LEU A 42 5.58 -12.00 -7.74
C LEU A 42 5.76 -10.48 -7.78
N TYR A 43 6.98 -10.00 -8.03
CA TYR A 43 7.27 -8.57 -8.00
C TYR A 43 6.61 -7.83 -9.15
N THR A 44 6.65 -8.40 -10.37
CA THR A 44 5.95 -7.84 -11.53
C THR A 44 4.44 -7.85 -11.32
N GLY A 45 3.88 -8.97 -10.83
CA GLY A 45 2.45 -9.05 -10.52
C GLY A 45 2.02 -8.02 -9.49
N ILE A 46 2.78 -7.84 -8.41
CA ILE A 46 2.48 -6.83 -7.38
C ILE A 46 2.63 -5.41 -7.94
N LEU A 47 3.67 -5.14 -8.74
CA LEU A 47 3.87 -3.84 -9.37
C LEU A 47 2.69 -3.48 -10.28
N VAL A 48 2.24 -4.41 -11.12
CA VAL A 48 1.07 -4.19 -11.98
C VAL A 48 -0.18 -3.94 -11.15
N CYS A 49 -0.46 -4.75 -10.12
CA CYS A 49 -1.57 -4.51 -9.21
C CYS A 49 -1.48 -3.14 -8.53
N TYR A 50 -0.29 -2.75 -8.07
CA TYR A 50 -0.03 -1.46 -7.42
C TYR A 50 -0.33 -0.28 -8.36
N ILE A 51 0.26 -0.29 -9.57
CA ILE A 51 0.09 0.77 -10.56
C ILE A 51 -1.37 0.84 -11.03
N CYS A 52 -1.96 -0.30 -11.41
CA CYS A 52 -3.33 -0.32 -11.93
C CYS A 52 -4.35 0.09 -10.86
N SER A 53 -4.09 -0.18 -9.58
CA SER A 53 -4.96 0.29 -8.49
C SER A 53 -4.97 1.82 -8.30
N LEU A 54 -3.99 2.54 -8.88
CA LEU A 54 -3.97 4.00 -8.99
C LEU A 54 -4.78 4.53 -10.18
N SER A 55 -5.38 3.62 -10.97
CA SER A 55 -6.23 3.94 -12.12
C SER A 55 -5.54 4.81 -13.18
N PRO A 56 -4.42 4.36 -13.78
CA PRO A 56 -3.82 5.07 -14.90
C PRO A 56 -4.77 5.06 -16.11
N TRP A 57 -4.72 6.11 -16.95
CA TRP A 57 -5.67 6.32 -18.04
C TRP A 57 -5.82 5.12 -18.98
N PHE A 58 -4.76 4.40 -19.26
CA PHE A 58 -4.78 3.22 -20.16
C PHE A 58 -5.46 1.99 -19.53
N THR A 59 -5.85 2.03 -18.26
CA THR A 59 -6.58 0.95 -17.59
C THR A 59 -8.08 1.25 -17.42
N TRP A 60 -8.56 2.42 -17.81
CA TRP A 60 -9.97 2.78 -17.59
C TRP A 60 -10.95 1.86 -18.32
N SER A 61 -10.56 1.40 -19.52
CA SER A 61 -11.35 0.43 -20.29
C SER A 61 -11.46 -0.95 -19.63
N ILE A 62 -10.41 -1.39 -18.94
CA ILE A 62 -10.38 -2.68 -18.24
C ILE A 62 -10.87 -2.58 -16.78
N SER A 63 -11.16 -1.36 -16.32
CA SER A 63 -11.61 -1.10 -14.95
C SER A 63 -10.70 -1.78 -13.91
N ASN A 64 -11.28 -2.41 -12.88
CA ASN A 64 -10.56 -3.07 -11.80
C ASN A 64 -10.25 -4.55 -12.08
N THR A 65 -10.31 -5.00 -13.34
CA THR A 65 -10.10 -6.41 -13.68
C THR A 65 -8.64 -6.77 -13.99
N TYR A 66 -7.72 -5.82 -13.88
CA TYR A 66 -6.27 -6.03 -14.13
C TYR A 66 -5.68 -7.19 -13.30
N PHE A 67 -6.26 -7.49 -12.12
CA PHE A 67 -5.81 -8.63 -11.30
C PHE A 67 -6.03 -9.98 -12.02
N VAL A 68 -6.99 -10.10 -12.92
CA VAL A 68 -7.21 -11.33 -13.71
C VAL A 68 -6.01 -11.58 -14.63
N ILE A 69 -5.43 -10.50 -15.19
CA ILE A 69 -4.25 -10.57 -16.08
C ILE A 69 -3.02 -11.04 -15.30
N VAL A 70 -2.87 -10.60 -14.04
CA VAL A 70 -1.70 -10.94 -13.22
C VAL A 70 -1.88 -12.25 -12.42
N LEU A 71 -3.10 -12.74 -12.27
CA LEU A 71 -3.39 -13.98 -11.52
C LEU A 71 -2.51 -15.17 -11.96
N PRO A 72 -2.31 -15.45 -13.26
CA PRO A 72 -1.42 -16.51 -13.71
C PRO A 72 -0.01 -16.41 -13.15
N LEU A 73 0.55 -15.21 -13.03
CA LEU A 73 1.88 -15.00 -12.45
C LEU A 73 1.94 -15.46 -10.99
N PHE A 74 0.89 -15.16 -10.21
CA PHE A 74 0.80 -15.60 -8.81
C PHE A 74 0.60 -17.09 -8.68
N LEU A 75 -0.22 -17.72 -9.54
CA LEU A 75 -0.44 -19.17 -9.53
C LEU A 75 0.84 -19.92 -9.90
N VAL A 76 1.56 -19.48 -10.94
CA VAL A 76 2.87 -20.03 -11.31
C VAL A 76 3.86 -19.89 -10.17
N ALA A 77 3.94 -18.68 -9.56
CA ALA A 77 4.83 -18.44 -8.44
C ALA A 77 4.52 -19.34 -7.23
N LEU A 78 3.24 -19.53 -6.89
CA LEU A 78 2.80 -20.41 -5.81
C LEU A 78 3.14 -21.89 -6.09
N ALA A 79 2.92 -22.34 -7.33
CA ALA A 79 3.23 -23.70 -7.76
C ALA A 79 4.75 -23.99 -7.69
N LEU A 80 5.56 -23.06 -8.22
CA LEU A 80 7.02 -23.19 -8.19
C LEU A 80 7.58 -23.08 -6.76
N ASN A 81 7.04 -22.15 -5.95
CA ASN A 81 7.50 -21.96 -4.56
C ASN A 81 7.34 -23.20 -3.69
N ARG A 82 6.33 -24.06 -3.95
CA ARG A 82 6.14 -25.33 -3.25
C ARG A 82 7.23 -26.37 -3.55
N LYS A 83 7.85 -26.29 -4.74
CA LYS A 83 8.89 -27.24 -5.19
C LYS A 83 10.31 -26.79 -4.77
N MET A 84 10.45 -25.65 -4.12
CA MET A 84 11.74 -25.10 -3.74
C MET A 84 12.15 -25.57 -2.35
N GLU A 85 13.39 -25.97 -2.17
CA GLU A 85 13.99 -26.28 -0.87
C GLU A 85 14.03 -25.04 0.05
N HIS A 86 14.27 -23.86 -0.55
CA HIS A 86 14.26 -22.58 0.15
C HIS A 86 13.17 -21.66 -0.43
N PRO A 87 11.92 -21.83 0.00
CA PRO A 87 10.80 -21.07 -0.55
C PRO A 87 10.90 -19.58 -0.20
N LEU A 88 10.48 -18.71 -1.13
CA LEU A 88 10.41 -17.27 -0.89
C LEU A 88 9.21 -16.88 -0.01
N LEU A 89 8.12 -17.64 -0.13
CA LEU A 89 6.89 -17.41 0.62
C LEU A 89 6.88 -18.30 1.87
N ARG A 90 7.48 -17.82 2.96
CA ARG A 90 7.76 -18.63 4.17
C ARG A 90 6.72 -18.48 5.28
N ARG A 91 6.05 -17.31 5.40
CA ARG A 91 5.07 -17.10 6.47
C ARG A 91 3.90 -18.09 6.33
N THR A 92 3.65 -18.85 7.38
CA THR A 92 2.57 -19.85 7.41
C THR A 92 1.32 -19.38 8.16
N LYS A 93 1.47 -18.49 9.15
CA LYS A 93 0.36 -18.03 10.01
C LYS A 93 -0.47 -16.92 9.35
N VAL A 94 -0.89 -17.11 8.09
CA VAL A 94 -1.66 -16.13 7.31
C VAL A 94 -3.11 -16.55 7.06
N HIS A 95 -3.48 -17.78 7.41
CA HIS A 95 -4.80 -18.36 7.10
C HIS A 95 -5.96 -17.56 7.73
N ILE A 96 -5.79 -17.09 8.97
CA ILE A 96 -6.81 -16.27 9.65
C ILE A 96 -7.03 -14.95 8.90
N SER A 97 -5.95 -14.28 8.49
CA SER A 97 -6.06 -13.03 7.73
C SER A 97 -6.77 -13.23 6.39
N ILE A 98 -6.48 -14.33 5.71
CA ILE A 98 -7.15 -14.69 4.44
C ILE A 98 -8.62 -15.03 4.69
N ALA A 99 -8.96 -15.77 5.76
CA ALA A 99 -10.35 -16.07 6.09
C ALA A 99 -11.14 -14.78 6.37
N ILE A 100 -10.57 -13.83 7.12
CA ILE A 100 -11.19 -12.53 7.37
C ILE A 100 -11.33 -11.73 6.06
N TYR A 101 -10.31 -11.74 5.18
CA TYR A 101 -10.39 -11.09 3.87
C TYR A 101 -11.52 -11.66 3.01
N ILE A 102 -11.67 -12.99 2.96
CA ILE A 102 -12.74 -13.67 2.22
C ILE A 102 -14.09 -13.27 2.81
N ALA A 103 -14.24 -13.31 4.15
CA ALA A 103 -15.47 -12.91 4.81
C ALA A 103 -15.83 -11.46 4.53
N ALA A 104 -14.86 -10.52 4.63
CA ALA A 104 -15.07 -9.11 4.32
C ALA A 104 -15.46 -8.90 2.85
N SER A 105 -14.77 -9.57 1.92
CA SER A 105 -15.06 -9.49 0.48
C SER A 105 -16.46 -10.04 0.16
N PHE A 106 -16.85 -11.13 0.81
CA PHE A 106 -18.19 -11.70 0.64
C PHE A 106 -19.26 -10.77 1.19
N CYS A 107 -19.08 -10.20 2.38
CA CYS A 107 -19.98 -9.20 2.94
C CYS A 107 -20.08 -7.96 2.05
N MET A 108 -18.95 -7.42 1.54
CA MET A 108 -18.95 -6.30 0.62
C MET A 108 -19.72 -6.63 -0.67
N SER A 109 -19.60 -7.84 -1.16
CA SER A 109 -20.31 -8.29 -2.36
C SER A 109 -21.81 -8.40 -2.14
N LEU A 110 -22.24 -9.02 -1.05
CA LEU A 110 -23.66 -9.19 -0.72
C LEU A 110 -24.33 -7.84 -0.44
N LEU A 111 -23.72 -7.04 0.43
CA LEU A 111 -24.31 -5.78 0.90
C LEU A 111 -24.15 -4.65 -0.14
N GLY A 112 -23.08 -4.68 -0.94
CA GLY A 112 -22.90 -3.77 -2.06
C GLY A 112 -23.66 -4.15 -3.32
N HIS A 113 -24.51 -5.19 -3.27
CA HIS A 113 -25.32 -5.69 -4.39
C HIS A 113 -24.49 -5.96 -5.66
N TYR A 114 -23.26 -6.47 -5.51
CA TYR A 114 -22.45 -6.80 -6.65
C TYR A 114 -23.01 -7.96 -7.44
N SER A 115 -22.83 -7.91 -8.76
CA SER A 115 -23.16 -9.03 -9.62
C SER A 115 -22.34 -10.27 -9.26
N PHE A 116 -22.80 -11.45 -9.70
CA PHE A 116 -22.03 -12.70 -9.55
C PHE A 116 -20.59 -12.54 -10.07
N MET A 117 -20.40 -11.88 -11.21
CA MET A 117 -19.08 -11.60 -11.78
C MET A 117 -18.24 -10.67 -10.87
N GLY A 118 -18.85 -9.67 -10.26
CA GLY A 118 -18.20 -8.79 -9.31
C GLY A 118 -17.73 -9.55 -8.06
N THR A 119 -18.56 -10.46 -7.55
CA THR A 119 -18.20 -11.33 -6.41
C THR A 119 -17.06 -12.28 -6.79
N ALA A 120 -17.17 -12.96 -7.93
CA ALA A 120 -16.10 -13.83 -8.42
C ALA A 120 -14.78 -13.06 -8.60
N ALA A 121 -14.85 -11.86 -9.13
CA ALA A 121 -13.72 -10.97 -9.29
C ALA A 121 -13.01 -10.65 -7.95
N MET A 122 -13.75 -10.40 -6.89
CA MET A 122 -13.18 -10.20 -5.55
C MET A 122 -12.50 -11.47 -5.02
N LEU A 123 -13.12 -12.62 -5.19
CA LEU A 123 -12.56 -13.91 -4.73
C LEU A 123 -11.32 -14.34 -5.52
N LEU A 124 -11.24 -14.02 -6.81
CA LEU A 124 -10.06 -14.27 -7.64
C LEU A 124 -8.81 -13.50 -7.17
N GLN A 125 -8.96 -12.48 -6.34
CA GLN A 125 -7.83 -11.78 -5.73
C GLN A 125 -7.24 -12.53 -4.52
N VAL A 126 -7.90 -13.55 -3.98
CA VAL A 126 -7.43 -14.33 -2.82
C VAL A 126 -6.01 -14.89 -3.01
N PRO A 127 -5.63 -15.53 -4.14
CA PRO A 127 -4.26 -15.99 -4.35
C PRO A 127 -3.22 -14.88 -4.33
N ILE A 128 -3.59 -13.67 -4.77
CA ILE A 128 -2.73 -12.49 -4.78
C ILE A 128 -2.47 -12.03 -3.34
N PHE A 129 -3.53 -11.81 -2.56
CA PHE A 129 -3.43 -11.45 -1.14
C PHE A 129 -2.70 -12.52 -0.33
N TYR A 130 -3.00 -13.80 -0.58
CA TYR A 130 -2.33 -14.94 0.06
C TYR A 130 -0.81 -14.92 -0.19
N SER A 131 -0.40 -14.66 -1.43
CA SER A 131 1.02 -14.56 -1.77
C SER A 131 1.69 -13.38 -1.08
N ILE A 132 1.06 -12.20 -1.10
CA ILE A 132 1.60 -10.98 -0.47
C ILE A 132 1.80 -11.19 1.03
N LEU A 133 0.82 -11.76 1.72
CA LEU A 133 0.88 -11.99 3.16
C LEU A 133 1.96 -13.01 3.59
N ARG A 134 2.40 -13.89 2.68
CA ARG A 134 3.40 -14.92 2.95
C ARG A 134 4.85 -14.47 2.82
N PHE A 135 5.12 -13.28 2.33
CA PHE A 135 6.48 -12.75 2.30
C PHE A 135 7.06 -12.62 3.71
N ASP A 136 8.32 -12.98 3.86
CA ASP A 136 9.09 -12.64 5.06
C ASP A 136 9.56 -11.18 5.02
N ARG A 137 10.16 -10.73 6.13
CA ARG A 137 10.64 -9.34 6.26
C ARG A 137 11.69 -8.97 5.22
N GLU A 138 12.61 -9.88 4.89
CA GLU A 138 13.68 -9.59 3.93
C GLU A 138 13.14 -9.42 2.52
N GLU A 139 12.25 -10.30 2.08
CA GLU A 139 11.62 -10.18 0.77
C GLU A 139 10.72 -8.94 0.70
N LEU A 140 10.03 -8.57 1.80
CA LEU A 140 9.27 -7.31 1.86
C LEU A 140 10.18 -6.09 1.76
N MET A 141 11.39 -6.12 2.35
CA MET A 141 12.36 -5.03 2.19
C MET A 141 12.84 -4.89 0.74
N ARG A 142 13.10 -6.02 0.06
CA ARG A 142 13.49 -6.03 -1.37
C ARG A 142 12.34 -5.55 -2.26
N LEU A 143 11.12 -6.02 -2.00
CA LEU A 143 9.91 -5.58 -2.70
C LEU A 143 9.67 -4.08 -2.53
N SER A 144 9.84 -3.56 -1.31
CA SER A 144 9.73 -2.13 -1.04
C SER A 144 10.73 -1.31 -1.85
N ASP A 145 12.00 -1.72 -1.91
CA ASP A 145 13.01 -1.06 -2.74
C ASP A 145 12.66 -1.11 -4.24
N PHE A 146 12.11 -2.23 -4.69
CA PHE A 146 11.69 -2.41 -6.07
C PHE A 146 10.53 -1.47 -6.43
N LEU A 147 9.47 -1.44 -5.61
CA LEU A 147 8.30 -0.57 -5.84
C LEU A 147 8.69 0.92 -5.78
N CYS A 148 9.50 1.32 -4.79
CA CYS A 148 9.96 2.71 -4.68
C CYS A 148 10.81 3.13 -5.88
N LYS A 149 11.69 2.26 -6.39
CA LYS A 149 12.47 2.54 -7.60
C LYS A 149 11.58 2.63 -8.83
N ALA A 150 10.63 1.70 -9.00
CA ALA A 150 9.71 1.70 -10.14
C ALA A 150 8.86 2.98 -10.16
N MET A 151 8.23 3.34 -9.04
CA MET A 151 7.48 4.60 -8.92
C MET A 151 8.39 5.82 -9.10
N GLY A 152 9.59 5.80 -8.52
CA GLY A 152 10.56 6.87 -8.67
C GLY A 152 10.92 7.12 -10.14
N TRP A 153 11.19 6.07 -10.92
CA TRP A 153 11.44 6.21 -12.36
C TRP A 153 10.24 6.74 -13.14
N MET A 154 9.03 6.27 -12.85
CA MET A 154 7.83 6.81 -13.48
C MET A 154 7.66 8.30 -13.21
N MET A 155 7.88 8.74 -11.97
CA MET A 155 7.81 10.15 -11.62
C MET A 155 8.94 10.96 -12.26
N CYS A 156 10.17 10.43 -12.31
CA CYS A 156 11.30 11.07 -12.98
C CYS A 156 11.05 11.34 -14.48
N ILE A 157 10.25 10.48 -15.13
CA ILE A 157 9.84 10.69 -16.51
C ILE A 157 8.71 11.73 -16.60
N SER A 158 7.69 11.61 -15.73
CA SER A 158 6.49 12.47 -15.80
C SER A 158 6.77 13.93 -15.41
N ILE A 159 7.58 14.17 -14.37
CA ILE A 159 7.82 15.51 -13.82
C ILE A 159 8.44 16.48 -14.85
N PRO A 160 9.50 16.12 -15.60
CA PRO A 160 10.07 17.03 -16.59
C PRO A 160 9.08 17.45 -17.66
N PHE A 161 8.24 16.54 -18.17
CA PHE A 161 7.21 16.87 -19.14
C PHE A 161 6.15 17.81 -18.57
N PHE A 162 5.74 17.57 -17.33
CA PHE A 162 4.81 18.46 -16.64
C PHE A 162 5.39 19.87 -16.43
N VAL A 163 6.65 19.98 -15.98
CA VAL A 163 7.34 21.25 -15.81
C VAL A 163 7.52 21.99 -17.14
N TYR A 164 7.89 21.26 -18.21
CA TYR A 164 7.99 21.84 -19.56
C TYR A 164 6.66 22.42 -20.04
N HIS A 165 5.55 21.72 -19.81
CA HIS A 165 4.21 22.20 -20.12
C HIS A 165 3.85 23.44 -19.31
N LEU A 166 4.13 23.45 -17.98
CA LEU A 166 3.90 24.65 -17.13
C LEU A 166 4.73 25.88 -17.55
N ALA A 167 5.89 25.64 -18.16
CA ALA A 167 6.73 26.72 -18.73
C ALA A 167 6.23 27.22 -20.09
N GLY A 168 5.05 26.78 -20.57
CA GLY A 168 4.48 27.18 -21.85
C GLY A 168 4.91 26.31 -23.04
N GLY A 169 5.59 25.19 -22.78
CA GLY A 169 5.97 24.25 -23.84
C GLY A 169 4.76 23.52 -24.42
N SER A 170 4.71 23.39 -25.76
CA SER A 170 3.68 22.64 -26.46
C SER A 170 4.03 21.15 -26.50
N LEU A 171 3.08 20.29 -26.11
CA LEU A 171 3.18 18.85 -26.15
C LEU A 171 1.98 18.25 -26.88
N PRO A 172 2.18 17.15 -27.64
CA PRO A 172 1.04 16.43 -28.21
C PRO A 172 0.17 15.86 -27.09
N HIS A 173 -1.15 16.01 -27.23
CA HIS A 173 -2.12 15.51 -26.27
C HIS A 173 -3.36 14.96 -26.98
N GLN A 174 -4.14 14.20 -26.24
CA GLN A 174 -5.47 13.74 -26.64
C GLN A 174 -6.45 13.91 -25.47
N PHE A 175 -7.71 14.10 -25.77
CA PHE A 175 -8.74 14.11 -24.74
C PHE A 175 -9.02 12.69 -24.24
N ALA A 176 -9.08 12.52 -22.92
CA ALA A 176 -9.44 11.28 -22.28
C ALA A 176 -10.62 11.52 -21.32
N TYR A 177 -11.72 10.80 -21.52
CA TYR A 177 -12.89 10.91 -20.67
C TYR A 177 -12.98 9.72 -19.72
N ASN A 178 -13.19 10.01 -18.43
CA ASN A 178 -13.43 8.99 -17.42
C ASN A 178 -14.91 8.92 -17.08
N GLU A 179 -15.59 7.86 -17.54
CA GLU A 179 -17.04 7.69 -17.38
C GLU A 179 -17.47 7.62 -15.89
N LYS A 180 -16.63 7.04 -15.02
CA LYS A 180 -16.95 6.88 -13.59
C LYS A 180 -16.95 8.20 -12.83
N LEU A 181 -16.06 9.11 -13.16
CA LEU A 181 -15.95 10.43 -12.51
C LEU A 181 -16.60 11.53 -13.35
N GLN A 182 -17.00 11.26 -14.58
CA GLN A 182 -17.50 12.23 -15.54
C GLN A 182 -16.56 13.42 -15.73
N TYR A 183 -15.25 13.15 -15.72
CA TYR A 183 -14.20 14.15 -15.91
C TYR A 183 -13.50 13.97 -17.26
N THR A 184 -13.23 15.09 -17.92
CA THR A 184 -12.37 15.17 -19.09
C THR A 184 -10.96 15.55 -18.70
N PHE A 185 -9.98 14.94 -19.34
CA PHE A 185 -8.56 15.18 -19.11
C PHE A 185 -7.86 15.46 -20.42
N ASP A 186 -6.96 16.45 -20.40
CA ASP A 186 -5.89 16.59 -21.39
C ASP A 186 -4.81 15.56 -21.06
N ASN A 187 -4.72 14.53 -21.89
CA ASN A 187 -3.77 13.43 -21.69
C ASN A 187 -2.53 13.65 -22.56
N PHE A 188 -1.41 14.00 -21.93
CA PHE A 188 -0.09 14.17 -22.53
C PHE A 188 0.74 12.87 -22.48
N TYR A 189 0.11 11.71 -22.31
CA TYR A 189 0.66 10.36 -22.19
C TYR A 189 1.48 10.11 -20.91
N PHE A 190 2.43 10.98 -20.57
CA PHE A 190 3.23 10.89 -19.34
C PHE A 190 2.61 11.62 -18.14
N PHE A 191 1.69 12.53 -18.40
CA PHE A 191 0.88 13.19 -17.36
C PHE A 191 -0.46 13.61 -17.97
N MET A 192 -1.40 13.89 -17.08
CA MET A 192 -2.73 14.38 -17.43
C MET A 192 -3.04 15.65 -16.65
N ILE A 193 -3.91 16.47 -17.21
CA ILE A 193 -4.48 17.64 -16.56
C ILE A 193 -6.00 17.49 -16.61
N ASN A 194 -6.67 17.72 -15.49
CA ASN A 194 -8.14 17.71 -15.44
C ASN A 194 -8.65 19.05 -16.00
N ASP A 195 -9.37 19.00 -17.11
CA ASP A 195 -9.94 20.15 -17.80
C ASP A 195 -11.03 20.86 -16.97
N SER A 196 -11.75 20.10 -16.13
CA SER A 196 -12.83 20.67 -15.28
C SER A 196 -12.34 21.55 -14.13
N ASN A 197 -11.04 21.63 -13.89
CA ASN A 197 -10.48 22.43 -12.81
C ASN A 197 -9.91 23.75 -13.32
N GLU A 198 -10.68 24.82 -13.25
CA GLU A 198 -10.28 26.21 -13.47
C GLU A 198 -9.26 26.70 -12.42
N ARG A 199 -8.21 25.94 -12.15
CA ARG A 199 -7.21 26.29 -11.15
C ARG A 199 -6.06 27.04 -11.80
N ILE A 200 -5.56 28.04 -11.11
CA ILE A 200 -4.41 28.86 -11.53
C ILE A 200 -3.20 27.98 -11.85
N ILE A 201 -3.00 26.89 -11.11
CA ILE A 201 -1.94 25.90 -11.35
C ILE A 201 -2.55 24.50 -11.37
N PRO A 202 -2.36 23.73 -12.45
CA PRO A 202 -2.81 22.36 -12.51
C PRO A 202 -2.06 21.50 -11.47
N ARG A 203 -2.77 20.53 -10.89
CA ARG A 203 -2.20 19.61 -9.89
C ARG A 203 -1.52 18.46 -10.58
N PHE A 204 -0.31 18.11 -10.11
CA PHE A 204 0.42 16.97 -10.65
C PHE A 204 -0.16 15.63 -10.20
N HIS A 205 -0.47 14.76 -11.14
CA HIS A 205 -0.87 13.37 -10.85
C HIS A 205 -0.28 12.35 -11.83
N ALA A 206 0.77 12.74 -12.56
CA ALA A 206 1.34 11.93 -13.63
C ALA A 206 0.25 11.42 -14.59
N PHE A 207 0.30 10.16 -14.99
CA PHE A 207 -0.72 9.53 -15.85
C PHE A 207 -1.83 8.81 -15.06
N PHE A 208 -1.95 9.09 -13.75
CA PHE A 208 -2.95 8.48 -12.87
C PHE A 208 -4.19 9.38 -12.71
N LEU A 209 -5.29 8.79 -12.26
CA LEU A 209 -6.60 9.44 -12.21
C LEU A 209 -6.65 10.68 -11.31
N GLU A 210 -6.06 10.60 -10.10
CA GLU A 210 -6.19 11.64 -9.09
C GLU A 210 -4.86 12.03 -8.42
N PRO A 211 -4.61 13.34 -8.22
CA PRO A 211 -3.45 13.81 -7.47
C PRO A 211 -3.37 13.24 -6.05
N GLY A 212 -4.53 13.14 -5.40
CA GLY A 212 -4.62 12.61 -4.03
C GLY A 212 -4.23 11.14 -3.91
N HIS A 213 -4.51 10.31 -4.93
CA HIS A 213 -4.08 8.91 -4.97
C HIS A 213 -2.55 8.83 -5.10
N VAL A 214 -1.97 9.58 -6.03
CA VAL A 214 -0.51 9.60 -6.25
C VAL A 214 0.24 10.08 -5.01
N GLY A 215 -0.18 11.21 -4.42
CA GLY A 215 0.46 11.73 -3.22
C GLY A 215 0.37 10.76 -2.04
N THR A 216 -0.78 10.10 -1.85
CA THR A 216 -0.96 9.07 -0.81
C THR A 216 -0.09 7.85 -1.08
N ALA A 217 -0.06 7.35 -2.32
CA ALA A 217 0.73 6.18 -2.70
C ALA A 217 2.23 6.41 -2.52
N CYS A 218 2.74 7.58 -2.94
CA CYS A 218 4.13 7.97 -2.73
C CYS A 218 4.47 8.07 -1.23
N THR A 219 3.59 8.68 -0.43
CA THR A 219 3.80 8.79 1.03
C THR A 219 3.80 7.42 1.71
N PHE A 220 2.93 6.50 1.30
CA PHE A 220 2.91 5.15 1.85
C PHE A 220 4.18 4.36 1.50
N LEU A 221 4.70 4.50 0.30
CA LEU A 221 5.99 3.91 -0.05
C LEU A 221 7.12 4.48 0.81
N LEU A 222 7.14 5.80 1.08
CA LEU A 222 8.11 6.42 1.99
C LEU A 222 8.05 5.84 3.41
N LEU A 223 6.87 5.48 3.90
CA LEU A 223 6.70 4.81 5.20
C LEU A 223 7.36 3.42 5.25
N THR A 224 7.47 2.73 4.11
CA THR A 224 8.20 1.45 4.03
C THR A 224 9.72 1.63 4.01
N GLN A 225 10.19 2.87 3.83
CA GLN A 225 11.60 3.26 3.70
C GLN A 225 12.14 4.03 4.93
N ILE A 226 11.54 3.81 6.11
CA ILE A 226 11.99 4.47 7.36
C ILE A 226 13.48 4.19 7.60
N GLY A 227 14.27 5.25 7.74
CA GLY A 227 15.73 5.21 7.85
C GLY A 227 16.48 5.42 6.53
N ARG A 228 15.85 5.30 5.36
CA ARG A 228 16.48 5.39 4.04
C ARG A 228 15.94 6.52 3.14
N TRP A 229 15.36 7.55 3.70
CA TRP A 229 14.73 8.64 2.93
C TRP A 229 15.69 9.44 2.05
N LYS A 230 17.02 9.36 2.29
CA LYS A 230 18.05 10.00 1.47
C LYS A 230 18.31 9.31 0.11
N ARG A 231 17.70 8.16 -0.17
CA ARG A 231 17.84 7.50 -1.47
C ARG A 231 17.14 8.33 -2.55
N TRP A 232 17.74 8.42 -3.74
CA TRP A 232 17.23 9.25 -4.83
C TRP A 232 15.74 9.04 -5.13
N TYR A 233 15.30 7.78 -5.22
CA TYR A 233 13.90 7.45 -5.49
C TYR A 233 12.96 7.93 -4.36
N ASN A 234 13.39 7.90 -3.12
CA ASN A 234 12.61 8.40 -1.99
C ASN A 234 12.52 9.93 -1.99
N ILE A 235 13.58 10.62 -2.44
CA ILE A 235 13.55 12.08 -2.64
C ILE A 235 12.55 12.44 -3.73
N VAL A 236 12.56 11.70 -4.85
CA VAL A 236 11.60 11.88 -5.94
C VAL A 236 10.16 11.63 -5.46
N LEU A 237 9.91 10.56 -4.70
CA LEU A 237 8.57 10.28 -4.14
C LEU A 237 8.10 11.37 -3.18
N ALA A 238 8.98 11.89 -2.33
CA ALA A 238 8.66 13.00 -1.42
C ALA A 238 8.34 14.28 -2.21
N PHE A 239 9.14 14.61 -3.20
CA PHE A 239 8.90 15.75 -4.10
C PHE A 239 7.57 15.59 -4.87
N THR A 240 7.32 14.39 -5.40
CA THR A 240 6.04 14.07 -6.05
C THR A 240 4.87 14.34 -5.11
N SER A 241 4.92 13.85 -3.87
CA SER A 241 3.85 14.08 -2.89
C SER A 241 3.60 15.58 -2.66
N LEU A 242 4.64 16.41 -2.69
CA LEU A 242 4.50 17.87 -2.53
C LEU A 242 3.82 18.53 -3.74
N ILE A 243 4.23 18.20 -4.97
CA ILE A 243 3.66 18.84 -6.17
C ILE A 243 2.26 18.35 -6.54
N THR A 244 1.76 17.27 -5.91
CA THR A 244 0.35 16.86 -6.08
C THR A 244 -0.64 17.89 -5.53
N LEU A 245 -0.21 18.83 -4.70
CA LEU A 245 -1.05 19.80 -4.00
C LEU A 245 -2.26 19.14 -3.32
N SER A 246 -2.04 17.96 -2.72
CA SER A 246 -3.06 17.19 -2.04
C SER A 246 -2.96 17.38 -0.53
N LEU A 247 -3.99 17.98 0.08
CA LEU A 247 -4.06 18.12 1.53
C LEU A 247 -3.90 16.80 2.27
N ALA A 248 -4.55 15.74 1.78
CA ALA A 248 -4.44 14.40 2.38
C ALA A 248 -2.99 13.86 2.32
N ALA A 249 -2.28 14.08 1.19
CA ALA A 249 -0.88 13.69 1.07
C ALA A 249 0.01 14.46 2.05
N TYR A 250 -0.23 15.75 2.25
CA TYR A 250 0.52 16.58 3.18
C TYR A 250 0.33 16.15 4.64
N VAL A 251 -0.92 15.92 5.05
CA VAL A 251 -1.23 15.40 6.39
C VAL A 251 -0.54 14.05 6.60
N LEU A 252 -0.62 13.15 5.62
CA LEU A 252 0.04 11.85 5.70
C LEU A 252 1.57 11.95 5.72
N MET A 253 2.18 12.90 4.98
CA MET A 253 3.63 13.13 5.04
C MET A 253 4.08 13.63 6.43
N VAL A 254 3.33 14.55 7.02
CA VAL A 254 3.58 15.03 8.39
C VAL A 254 3.46 13.87 9.38
N MET A 255 2.40 13.07 9.29
CA MET A 255 2.23 11.86 10.10
C MET A 255 3.36 10.86 9.88
N ALA A 256 3.79 10.64 8.64
CA ALA A 256 4.91 9.74 8.30
C ALA A 256 6.21 10.19 8.96
N PHE A 257 6.47 11.49 8.97
CA PHE A 257 7.64 12.04 9.64
C PHE A 257 7.63 11.79 11.16
N PHE A 258 6.50 12.04 11.82
CA PHE A 258 6.34 11.75 13.25
C PHE A 258 6.44 10.27 13.57
N LEU A 259 5.75 9.43 12.82
CA LEU A 259 5.81 7.98 13.00
C LEU A 259 7.22 7.44 12.79
N SER A 260 7.96 7.96 11.83
CA SER A 260 9.35 7.55 11.63
C SER A 260 10.24 7.89 12.83
N ALA A 261 10.02 9.04 13.47
CA ALA A 261 10.72 9.43 14.68
C ALA A 261 10.36 8.53 15.86
N TRP A 262 9.06 8.25 16.03
CA TRP A 262 8.53 7.40 17.08
C TRP A 262 9.00 5.94 16.93
N ILE A 263 8.94 5.37 15.74
CA ILE A 263 9.39 4.00 15.45
C ILE A 263 10.88 3.86 15.74
N ARG A 264 11.70 4.85 15.36
CA ARG A 264 13.17 4.85 15.56
C ARG A 264 13.61 5.23 16.97
N LYS A 265 12.72 5.58 17.89
CA LYS A 265 13.05 6.05 19.25
C LYS A 265 14.05 7.24 19.28
N ARG A 266 14.10 8.07 18.23
CA ARG A 266 15.09 9.15 18.10
C ARG A 266 14.46 10.53 18.16
N ALA A 267 14.82 11.30 19.19
CA ALA A 267 14.49 12.72 19.31
C ALA A 267 13.04 13.08 18.92
N VAL A 268 12.06 12.30 19.41
CA VAL A 268 10.65 12.43 19.03
C VAL A 268 10.16 13.85 19.32
N VAL A 269 10.38 14.34 20.54
CA VAL A 269 9.91 15.68 20.98
C VAL A 269 10.56 16.78 20.12
N GLY A 270 11.89 16.74 19.92
CA GLY A 270 12.59 17.75 19.11
C GLY A 270 12.07 17.77 17.66
N LYS A 271 11.81 16.60 17.05
CA LYS A 271 11.27 16.53 15.72
C LYS A 271 9.80 17.00 15.66
N MET A 272 9.01 16.70 16.69
CA MET A 272 7.66 17.25 16.80
C MET A 272 7.68 18.78 16.85
N LEU A 273 8.52 19.37 17.67
CA LEU A 273 8.66 20.82 17.75
C LEU A 273 9.12 21.44 16.42
N ILE A 274 10.16 20.90 15.79
CA ILE A 274 10.65 21.36 14.49
C ILE A 274 9.54 21.29 13.44
N THR A 275 8.80 20.19 13.37
CA THR A 275 7.71 20.05 12.38
C THR A 275 6.55 20.99 12.70
N ALA A 276 6.15 21.12 13.95
CA ALA A 276 5.11 22.05 14.37
C ALA A 276 5.49 23.49 14.02
N THR A 277 6.74 23.89 14.29
CA THR A 277 7.28 25.20 13.93
C THR A 277 7.27 25.39 12.40
N PHE A 278 7.76 24.40 11.64
CA PHE A 278 7.78 24.48 10.18
C PHE A 278 6.37 24.60 9.59
N VAL A 279 5.43 23.79 10.08
CA VAL A 279 4.01 23.84 9.66
C VAL A 279 3.41 25.19 10.04
N GLY A 280 3.64 25.67 11.26
CA GLY A 280 3.16 27.00 11.71
C GLY A 280 3.70 28.14 10.85
N VAL A 281 5.01 28.17 10.60
CA VAL A 281 5.64 29.18 9.73
C VAL A 281 5.10 29.10 8.30
N PHE A 282 4.90 27.88 7.78
CA PHE A 282 4.31 27.68 6.45
C PHE A 282 2.89 28.23 6.36
N PHE A 283 2.04 27.98 7.37
CA PHE A 283 0.70 28.55 7.42
C PHE A 283 0.71 30.07 7.52
N ILE A 284 1.54 30.64 8.41
CA ILE A 284 1.68 32.07 8.55
C ILE A 284 2.13 32.72 7.23
N PHE A 285 3.12 32.11 6.56
CA PHE A 285 3.58 32.56 5.24
C PHE A 285 2.45 32.49 4.21
N ALA A 286 1.73 31.38 4.11
CA ALA A 286 0.64 31.19 3.15
C ALA A 286 -0.49 32.23 3.37
N MET A 287 -0.84 32.53 4.61
CA MET A 287 -1.88 33.50 4.95
C MET A 287 -1.48 34.96 4.63
N ASN A 288 -0.20 35.29 4.73
CA ASN A 288 0.28 36.65 4.56
C ASN A 288 0.86 36.94 3.18
N TYR A 289 1.42 35.94 2.49
CA TYR A 289 1.99 36.10 1.15
C TYR A 289 0.91 36.56 0.17
N ASN A 290 1.18 37.64 -0.53
CA ASN A 290 0.27 38.29 -1.48
C ASN A 290 -1.13 38.59 -0.87
N ARG A 291 -1.17 39.03 0.41
CA ARG A 291 -2.41 39.32 1.17
C ARG A 291 -3.37 38.10 1.23
N GLY A 292 -2.85 36.88 1.24
CA GLY A 292 -3.63 35.65 1.24
C GLY A 292 -4.09 35.20 -0.16
N VAL A 293 -3.93 36.00 -1.19
CA VAL A 293 -4.30 35.62 -2.57
C VAL A 293 -3.15 34.81 -3.19
N ASN A 294 -3.06 33.56 -2.81
CA ASN A 294 -2.06 32.65 -3.37
C ASN A 294 -2.58 31.20 -3.39
N VAL A 295 -1.99 30.40 -4.27
CA VAL A 295 -2.40 29.00 -4.52
C VAL A 295 -2.35 28.14 -3.25
N VAL A 296 -1.35 28.36 -2.39
CA VAL A 296 -1.19 27.59 -1.15
C VAL A 296 -2.31 27.92 -0.16
N ASN A 297 -2.65 29.18 0.01
CA ASN A 297 -3.75 29.59 0.87
C ASN A 297 -5.07 28.99 0.37
N MET A 298 -5.38 29.15 -0.91
CA MET A 298 -6.62 28.68 -1.52
C MET A 298 -6.74 27.13 -1.49
N LEU A 299 -5.65 26.39 -1.72
CA LEU A 299 -5.71 24.93 -1.82
C LEU A 299 -5.54 24.21 -0.48
N ILE A 300 -4.96 24.85 0.53
CA ILE A 300 -4.61 24.21 1.80
C ILE A 300 -5.26 24.93 2.97
N VAL A 301 -5.00 26.26 3.13
CA VAL A 301 -5.40 26.99 4.34
C VAL A 301 -6.91 27.20 4.39
N GLU A 302 -7.51 27.70 3.32
CA GLU A 302 -8.96 27.90 3.22
C GLU A 302 -9.74 26.60 3.40
N ARG A 303 -9.18 25.48 2.95
CA ARG A 303 -9.79 24.17 3.17
C ARG A 303 -9.70 23.65 4.60
N LEU A 304 -8.82 24.23 5.41
CA LEU A 304 -8.68 23.90 6.83
C LEU A 304 -9.37 24.95 7.71
N SER A 305 -9.85 26.05 7.13
CA SER A 305 -10.61 27.07 7.86
C SER A 305 -11.93 26.49 8.37
N ILE A 306 -12.35 26.99 9.50
CA ILE A 306 -13.65 26.67 10.07
C ILE A 306 -14.63 27.71 9.54
N GLY A 307 -15.61 27.25 8.76
CA GLY A 307 -16.67 28.12 8.24
C GLY A 307 -17.59 28.66 9.35
N ASP A 308 -18.45 29.58 8.98
CA ASP A 308 -19.41 30.21 9.92
C ASP A 308 -20.38 29.18 10.57
N ASP A 309 -20.53 28.02 9.97
CA ASP A 309 -21.32 26.89 10.50
C ASP A 309 -20.53 26.01 11.51
N GLY A 310 -19.30 26.41 11.88
CA GLY A 310 -18.41 25.68 12.77
C GLY A 310 -17.79 24.41 12.17
N LYS A 311 -17.89 24.20 10.86
CA LYS A 311 -17.32 23.05 10.14
C LYS A 311 -16.10 23.43 9.33
N ILE A 312 -15.23 22.46 9.09
CA ILE A 312 -14.06 22.66 8.22
C ILE A 312 -14.55 22.77 6.78
N GLU A 313 -14.28 23.90 6.11
CA GLU A 313 -14.71 24.16 4.72
C GLU A 313 -14.20 23.10 3.73
N GLY A 314 -13.08 22.47 4.00
CA GLY A 314 -12.56 21.36 3.22
C GLY A 314 -13.24 20.01 3.44
N ASP A 315 -14.22 19.90 4.34
CA ASP A 315 -15.04 18.68 4.54
C ASP A 315 -16.17 18.57 3.48
N ASN A 316 -15.84 18.90 2.24
CA ASN A 316 -16.69 18.74 1.07
C ASN A 316 -16.70 17.29 0.52
N ARG A 317 -16.31 16.33 1.34
CA ARG A 317 -16.25 14.90 0.95
C ARG A 317 -17.60 14.22 0.98
N VAL A 318 -18.60 14.89 1.52
CA VAL A 318 -19.96 14.39 1.64
C VAL A 318 -20.91 15.55 1.33
N ASN A 319 -21.74 15.40 0.31
CA ASN A 319 -22.72 16.42 0.01
C ASN A 319 -23.86 16.44 1.06
N ASN A 320 -24.62 17.53 1.11
CA ASN A 320 -25.64 17.73 2.14
C ASN A 320 -26.80 16.72 2.03
N GLU A 321 -27.11 16.23 0.84
CA GLU A 321 -28.16 15.22 0.62
C GLU A 321 -27.76 13.88 1.20
N PHE A 322 -26.54 13.42 0.88
CA PHE A 322 -26.03 12.17 1.44
C PHE A 322 -25.86 12.27 2.96
N LYS A 323 -25.47 13.43 3.50
CA LYS A 323 -25.36 13.63 4.94
C LYS A 323 -26.70 13.41 5.64
N LYS A 324 -27.78 14.03 5.13
CA LYS A 324 -29.14 13.85 5.68
C LYS A 324 -29.60 12.40 5.57
N GLU A 325 -29.28 11.74 4.47
CA GLU A 325 -29.62 10.33 4.31
C GLU A 325 -28.81 9.42 5.23
N PHE A 326 -27.52 9.72 5.43
CA PHE A 326 -26.68 8.98 6.37
C PHE A 326 -27.17 9.12 7.82
N ASP A 327 -27.61 10.31 8.22
CA ASP A 327 -28.18 10.55 9.54
C ASP A 327 -29.48 9.74 9.73
N ARG A 328 -30.38 9.74 8.74
CA ARG A 328 -31.60 8.88 8.76
C ARG A 328 -31.24 7.38 8.80
N TYR A 329 -30.23 6.98 8.06
CA TYR A 329 -29.75 5.60 8.04
C TYR A 329 -29.23 5.14 9.41
N ILE A 330 -28.54 6.02 10.16
CA ILE A 330 -28.13 5.73 11.53
C ILE A 330 -29.36 5.56 12.43
N GLU A 331 -30.36 6.44 12.30
CA GLU A 331 -31.57 6.41 13.12
C GLU A 331 -32.46 5.19 12.82
N SER A 332 -32.45 4.67 11.60
CA SER A 332 -33.25 3.50 11.20
C SER A 332 -32.83 2.17 11.83
N GLY A 333 -31.61 2.11 12.38
CA GLY A 333 -31.02 0.88 12.91
C GLY A 333 -30.49 -0.10 11.84
N GLU A 334 -30.61 0.20 10.55
CA GLU A 334 -30.10 -0.62 9.43
C GLU A 334 -28.57 -0.55 9.30
N ILE A 335 -27.91 0.23 10.15
CA ILE A 335 -26.46 0.48 10.12
C ILE A 335 -25.62 -0.80 10.19
N LEU A 336 -26.18 -1.92 10.69
CA LEU A 336 -25.46 -3.19 10.77
C LEU A 336 -25.11 -3.78 9.43
N THR A 337 -26.06 -3.76 8.49
CA THR A 337 -25.98 -4.50 7.22
C THR A 337 -25.80 -3.63 5.98
N GLY A 338 -25.73 -2.32 6.13
CA GLY A 338 -25.63 -1.40 5.00
C GLY A 338 -27.00 -0.93 4.49
N GLY A 339 -27.00 0.19 3.79
CA GLY A 339 -28.20 0.78 3.24
C GLY A 339 -28.67 0.06 1.97
N PRO A 340 -29.98 0.05 1.69
CA PRO A 340 -30.57 -0.72 0.59
C PRO A 340 -30.31 -0.12 -0.80
N LYS A 341 -29.46 0.90 -0.92
CA LYS A 341 -29.45 1.74 -2.12
C LYS A 341 -28.06 2.02 -2.63
N SER A 342 -27.91 1.95 -3.96
CA SER A 342 -26.68 2.35 -4.64
C SER A 342 -26.38 3.83 -4.39
N MET A 343 -25.11 4.17 -4.26
CA MET A 343 -24.63 5.54 -4.17
C MET A 343 -24.94 6.39 -5.41
N ASP A 344 -25.40 5.75 -6.50
CA ASP A 344 -25.72 6.40 -7.79
C ASP A 344 -26.84 7.44 -7.70
N LYS A 345 -27.58 7.46 -6.57
CA LYS A 345 -28.63 8.46 -6.32
C LYS A 345 -28.13 9.79 -5.82
N PHE A 346 -26.90 9.82 -5.35
CA PHE A 346 -26.31 11.02 -4.78
C PHE A 346 -25.35 11.63 -5.77
N GLU A 347 -25.31 12.96 -5.82
CA GLU A 347 -24.33 13.68 -6.63
C GLU A 347 -22.90 13.22 -6.34
N TRP A 348 -22.07 13.31 -7.36
CA TRP A 348 -20.66 12.92 -7.30
C TRP A 348 -19.89 13.67 -6.19
N GLY A 349 -18.85 13.04 -5.68
CA GLY A 349 -17.95 13.68 -4.70
C GLY A 349 -18.04 13.09 -3.30
N ASN A 350 -18.96 12.15 -3.03
CA ASN A 350 -19.05 11.50 -1.73
C ASN A 350 -17.92 10.47 -1.55
N ALA A 351 -17.20 10.54 -0.42
CA ALA A 351 -16.09 9.64 -0.10
C ALA A 351 -15.91 9.48 1.43
N GLY A 352 -15.05 8.51 1.82
CA GLY A 352 -14.66 8.31 3.19
C GLY A 352 -15.48 7.24 3.93
N TYR A 353 -15.30 7.18 5.26
CA TYR A 353 -15.87 6.13 6.09
C TYR A 353 -17.40 6.08 6.06
N ARG A 354 -18.07 7.24 5.94
CA ARG A 354 -19.55 7.31 5.89
C ARG A 354 -20.10 6.57 4.67
N VAL A 355 -19.50 6.78 3.50
CA VAL A 355 -19.87 6.08 2.27
C VAL A 355 -19.63 4.58 2.41
N PHE A 356 -18.52 4.18 3.04
CA PHE A 356 -18.21 2.77 3.26
C PHE A 356 -19.23 2.09 4.19
N ILE A 357 -19.55 2.73 5.33
CA ILE A 357 -20.53 2.20 6.28
C ILE A 357 -21.93 2.15 5.65
N TYR A 358 -22.33 3.19 4.92
CA TYR A 358 -23.62 3.21 4.23
C TYR A 358 -23.72 2.10 3.17
N SER A 359 -22.63 1.88 2.41
CA SER A 359 -22.62 0.86 1.35
C SER A 359 -22.53 -0.58 1.88
N TYR A 360 -21.79 -0.80 2.99
CA TYR A 360 -21.41 -2.15 3.41
C TYR A 360 -21.71 -2.47 4.88
N GLY A 361 -22.23 -1.52 5.65
CA GLY A 361 -22.58 -1.69 7.06
C GLY A 361 -21.40 -1.74 8.04
N ILE A 362 -21.73 -1.75 9.32
CA ILE A 362 -20.75 -1.84 10.40
C ILE A 362 -20.11 -3.23 10.46
N ILE A 363 -20.83 -4.30 10.14
CA ILE A 363 -20.27 -5.68 10.17
C ILE A 363 -19.08 -5.79 9.25
N THR A 364 -19.20 -5.32 8.02
CA THR A 364 -18.09 -5.31 7.06
C THR A 364 -16.95 -4.40 7.52
N THR A 365 -17.28 -3.25 8.09
CA THR A 365 -16.27 -2.32 8.66
C THR A 365 -15.47 -2.99 9.77
N LEU A 366 -16.11 -3.73 10.68
CA LEU A 366 -15.44 -4.50 11.72
C LEU A 366 -14.55 -5.60 11.13
N LEU A 367 -14.98 -6.30 10.08
CA LEU A 367 -14.15 -7.29 9.39
C LEU A 367 -12.90 -6.64 8.75
N VAL A 368 -13.02 -5.45 8.17
CA VAL A 368 -11.87 -4.69 7.66
C VAL A 368 -10.91 -4.30 8.78
N ILE A 369 -11.42 -3.86 9.92
CA ILE A 369 -10.61 -3.54 11.11
C ILE A 369 -9.91 -4.80 11.62
N LEU A 370 -10.64 -5.91 11.77
CA LEU A 370 -10.07 -7.20 12.17
C LEU A 370 -9.01 -7.70 11.18
N PHE A 371 -9.22 -7.50 9.88
CA PHE A 371 -8.22 -7.80 8.86
C PHE A 371 -6.95 -6.98 9.09
N ALA A 372 -7.07 -5.65 9.28
CA ALA A 372 -5.93 -4.77 9.56
C ALA A 372 -5.15 -5.22 10.80
N PHE A 373 -5.83 -5.62 11.88
CA PHE A 373 -5.18 -6.18 13.07
C PHE A 373 -4.52 -7.54 12.79
N SER A 374 -5.15 -8.41 12.00
CA SER A 374 -4.66 -9.75 11.72
C SER A 374 -3.36 -9.74 10.90
N ILE A 375 -3.25 -8.85 9.93
CA ILE A 375 -2.05 -8.72 9.08
C ILE A 375 -0.84 -8.13 9.82
N THR A 376 -1.07 -7.46 10.95
CA THR A 376 0.00 -6.95 11.82
C THR A 376 0.54 -7.99 12.81
N LYS A 377 0.02 -9.22 12.79
CA LYS A 377 0.51 -10.31 13.65
C LYS A 377 1.97 -10.60 13.35
N GLY A 378 2.79 -10.66 14.41
CA GLY A 378 4.25 -10.82 14.29
C GLY A 378 5.03 -9.53 13.98
N ALA A 379 4.36 -8.40 13.82
CA ALA A 379 5.03 -7.10 13.71
C ALA A 379 5.40 -6.54 15.10
N HIS A 380 6.50 -5.78 15.15
CA HIS A 380 6.86 -5.03 16.37
C HIS A 380 5.78 -4.01 16.75
N MET A 381 5.62 -3.74 18.05
CA MET A 381 4.53 -2.90 18.58
C MET A 381 4.44 -1.52 17.93
N ARG A 382 5.57 -0.81 17.76
CA ARG A 382 5.55 0.54 17.19
C ARG A 382 5.18 0.58 15.71
N PRO A 383 5.80 -0.22 14.81
CA PRO A 383 5.35 -0.31 13.42
C PRO A 383 3.90 -0.76 13.29
N LYS A 384 3.46 -1.72 14.11
CA LYS A 384 2.06 -2.17 14.16
C LYS A 384 1.09 -1.01 14.42
N TRP A 385 1.29 -0.27 15.52
CA TRP A 385 0.42 0.85 15.85
C TRP A 385 0.56 2.00 14.86
N GLY A 386 1.77 2.25 14.34
CA GLY A 386 1.98 3.23 13.28
C GLY A 386 1.15 2.92 12.03
N MET A 387 1.16 1.66 11.59
CA MET A 387 0.32 1.20 10.47
C MET A 387 -1.17 1.39 10.76
N LEU A 388 -1.64 0.98 11.95
CA LEU A 388 -3.06 1.08 12.31
C LEU A 388 -3.53 2.54 12.37
N ILE A 389 -2.70 3.45 12.90
CA ILE A 389 -3.01 4.89 12.94
C ILE A 389 -3.13 5.45 11.51
N ILE A 390 -2.16 5.15 10.63
CA ILE A 390 -2.22 5.61 9.22
C ILE A 390 -3.40 5.00 8.49
N ALA A 391 -3.67 3.70 8.71
CA ALA A 391 -4.81 3.03 8.09
C ALA A 391 -6.13 3.67 8.52
N ALA A 392 -6.31 3.97 9.81
CA ALA A 392 -7.49 4.64 10.34
C ALA A 392 -7.65 6.06 9.75
N ALA A 393 -6.59 6.87 9.76
CA ALA A 393 -6.61 8.22 9.20
C ALA A 393 -6.95 8.22 7.70
N THR A 394 -6.42 7.26 6.96
CA THR A 394 -6.70 7.13 5.52
C THR A 394 -8.10 6.60 5.28
N PHE A 395 -8.57 5.63 6.08
CA PHE A 395 -9.93 5.10 6.00
C PHE A 395 -10.98 6.19 6.28
N TRP A 396 -10.71 7.06 7.25
CA TRP A 396 -11.55 8.23 7.51
C TRP A 396 -11.77 9.07 6.26
N ALA A 397 -10.69 9.33 5.53
CA ALA A 397 -10.69 10.19 4.36
C ALA A 397 -11.10 9.47 3.06
N ARG A 398 -10.67 8.21 2.90
CA ARG A 398 -10.88 7.37 1.71
C ARG A 398 -10.92 5.90 2.14
N ALA A 399 -12.11 5.36 2.22
CA ALA A 399 -12.33 3.99 2.68
C ALA A 399 -12.19 2.97 1.54
N ILE A 400 -10.95 2.72 1.10
CA ILE A 400 -10.60 1.77 0.03
C ILE A 400 -9.60 0.72 0.54
N PRO A 401 -9.90 -0.04 1.59
CA PRO A 401 -8.93 -0.82 2.37
C PRO A 401 -8.22 -1.90 1.57
N PHE A 402 -8.80 -2.42 0.50
CA PHE A 402 -8.25 -3.52 -0.29
C PHE A 402 -7.60 -3.08 -1.61
N HIS A 403 -7.50 -1.79 -1.90
CA HIS A 403 -6.71 -1.31 -3.03
C HIS A 403 -5.23 -1.56 -2.80
N TYR A 404 -4.53 -2.07 -3.81
CA TYR A 404 -3.13 -2.51 -3.65
C TYR A 404 -2.19 -1.36 -3.29
N PHE A 405 -2.40 -0.15 -3.81
CA PHE A 405 -1.58 1.01 -3.45
C PHE A 405 -1.77 1.45 -1.99
N PHE A 406 -2.87 1.05 -1.36
CA PHE A 406 -3.15 1.25 0.06
C PHE A 406 -2.63 0.07 0.90
N PHE A 407 -3.11 -1.14 0.58
CA PHE A 407 -2.86 -2.34 1.37
C PHE A 407 -1.38 -2.74 1.39
N VAL A 408 -0.72 -2.81 0.20
CA VAL A 408 0.64 -3.35 0.08
C VAL A 408 1.66 -2.53 0.90
N PRO A 409 1.74 -1.19 0.75
CA PRO A 409 2.69 -0.42 1.56
C PRO A 409 2.40 -0.44 3.05
N LEU A 410 1.12 -0.43 3.46
CA LEU A 410 0.76 -0.47 4.88
C LEU A 410 1.16 -1.80 5.52
N PHE A 411 0.90 -2.91 4.83
CA PHE A 411 1.37 -4.22 5.26
C PHE A 411 2.90 -4.27 5.34
N MET A 412 3.59 -3.79 4.32
CA MET A 412 5.06 -3.70 4.32
C MET A 412 5.58 -2.84 5.48
N MET A 413 4.99 -1.67 5.71
CA MET A 413 5.36 -0.78 6.82
C MET A 413 5.27 -1.52 8.17
N ALA A 414 4.18 -2.23 8.42
CA ALA A 414 3.99 -2.96 9.67
C ALA A 414 5.04 -4.05 9.86
N GLN A 415 5.37 -4.81 8.81
CA GLN A 415 6.24 -5.97 8.88
C GLN A 415 7.75 -5.61 8.78
N ILE A 416 8.09 -4.59 8.02
CA ILE A 416 9.48 -4.12 7.88
C ILE A 416 9.87 -3.29 9.11
N GLY A 417 9.01 -2.39 9.55
CA GLY A 417 9.32 -1.43 10.60
C GLY A 417 10.51 -0.55 10.23
N TRP A 418 11.48 -0.46 11.12
CA TRP A 418 12.75 0.20 10.85
C TRP A 418 13.80 -0.81 10.37
N ARG A 419 14.43 -0.56 9.21
CA ARG A 419 15.34 -1.50 8.54
C ARG A 419 16.60 -1.82 9.34
N ASP A 420 17.15 -0.83 10.04
CA ASP A 420 18.38 -0.94 10.82
C ASP A 420 18.08 -1.13 12.32
N ASP A 421 17.00 -1.84 12.67
CA ASP A 421 16.59 -2.09 14.05
C ASP A 421 17.56 -3.07 14.72
N PRO A 422 18.38 -2.61 15.70
CA PRO A 422 19.32 -3.47 16.38
C PRO A 422 18.64 -4.58 17.20
N ASP A 423 17.42 -4.33 17.69
CA ASP A 423 16.67 -5.27 18.52
C ASP A 423 16.08 -6.43 17.68
N TYR A 424 16.04 -6.27 16.34
CA TYR A 424 15.48 -7.29 15.45
C TYR A 424 16.36 -8.55 15.38
N HIS A 425 17.69 -8.39 15.34
CA HIS A 425 18.63 -9.52 15.28
C HIS A 425 18.64 -10.35 16.56
N ILE A 426 18.38 -9.72 17.71
CA ILE A 426 18.34 -10.40 19.00
C ILE A 426 17.08 -11.28 19.11
N SER A 427 15.93 -10.80 18.61
CA SER A 427 14.66 -11.55 18.69
C SER A 427 14.60 -12.78 17.76
N THR A 428 15.29 -12.76 16.64
CA THR A 428 15.35 -13.91 15.70
C THR A 428 16.29 -15.00 16.21
N SER A 429 17.38 -14.65 16.89
CA SER A 429 18.32 -15.59 17.48
C SER A 429 17.74 -16.31 18.72
N GLY A 430 16.84 -15.66 19.45
CA GLY A 430 16.19 -16.25 20.62
C GLY A 430 15.11 -17.30 20.31
N ASN A 431 14.43 -17.18 19.16
CA ASN A 431 13.43 -18.15 18.76
C ASN A 431 14.00 -19.45 18.15
N ASP A 432 15.19 -19.37 17.52
CA ASP A 432 15.88 -20.55 16.98
C ASP A 432 16.52 -21.41 18.10
N ILE A 433 16.85 -20.82 19.24
CA ILE A 433 17.42 -21.56 20.38
C ILE A 433 16.35 -22.35 21.13
N ASN A 434 15.11 -21.88 21.19
CA ASN A 434 14.03 -22.56 21.90
C ASN A 434 13.40 -23.73 21.11
N GLU A 435 13.58 -23.81 19.78
CA GLU A 435 13.14 -24.96 18.99
C GLU A 435 14.14 -26.12 18.98
N THR A 436 15.43 -25.87 19.29
CA THR A 436 16.49 -26.91 19.32
C THR A 436 16.70 -27.55 20.70
N THR A 437 16.18 -26.97 21.78
CA THR A 437 16.40 -27.49 23.15
C THR A 437 15.29 -28.39 23.70
N SER A 438 14.20 -28.62 22.95
CA SER A 438 13.06 -29.43 23.44
C SER A 438 13.13 -30.93 23.09
N ASN A 439 14.21 -31.41 22.45
CA ASN A 439 14.35 -32.83 22.06
C ASN A 439 15.64 -33.49 22.52
N THR A 440 16.00 -33.33 23.80
CA THR A 440 17.02 -34.22 24.40
C THR A 440 16.34 -35.01 25.52
N PRO A 441 16.16 -36.37 25.36
CA PRO A 441 15.68 -37.19 26.45
C PRO A 441 16.82 -37.33 27.48
N CYS A 442 16.54 -36.99 28.74
CA CYS A 442 17.36 -37.36 29.87
C CYS A 442 17.48 -38.90 29.92
N LEU A 443 18.63 -39.44 29.57
CA LEU A 443 19.04 -40.77 29.98
C LEU A 443 19.80 -40.65 31.28
N LYS A 444 19.30 -41.40 32.27
CA LYS A 444 19.95 -41.64 33.54
C LYS A 444 21.21 -42.47 33.35
#